data_7d64b111c63dc5d11132fb2877598969
#
_entry.id   7d64b111c63dc5d11132fb2877598969
#
_cell.length_a   1.000
_cell.length_b   1.000
_cell.length_c   1.000
_cell.angle_alpha   90.00
_cell.angle_beta   90.00
_cell.angle_gamma   90.00
#
_symmetry.space_group_name_H-M   'P 1'
#
loop_
_entity.id
_entity.type
_entity.pdbx_description
1 polymer ?
#
loop_
_entity_poly.entity_id
_entity_poly.type
_entity_poly.pdbx_seq_one_letter_code
_entity_poly.pdbx_strand_id
1 'polypeptide(L)'
;MSAVKISINLTTTSERLDLCSATIWSFINQSLTPDAINLWVSRTSFMADNGIEIEPDWISYFNKFNNILKIRYVDNTGPYRKFMPILQETTVESDIIVYADDDVIYGRYWLEKLITKFKKYDGKYVVASRVRIKKYNVLKKAQSYNMYPVCSKDTIIKSDYIITGVGGAVFQKRQIRNDLIGINKYKEICPRTDDLWISKLFELSGNSVCVCTEALNDVREIQHASNSLNS
;
A
#
# COMPACT_ATOMS: atom_id res chain seq x y z
N MET A 1 22.85 -6.92 -15.78
CA MET A 1 21.98 -6.54 -14.64
C MET A 1 20.54 -6.69 -15.10
N SER A 2 19.69 -7.42 -14.36
CA SER A 2 18.26 -7.48 -14.66
C SER A 2 17.64 -6.07 -14.50
N ALA A 3 16.69 -5.73 -15.36
CA ALA A 3 15.96 -4.47 -15.22
C ALA A 3 15.21 -4.44 -13.86
N VAL A 4 15.21 -3.28 -13.21
CA VAL A 4 14.46 -3.06 -11.96
C VAL A 4 12.98 -3.18 -12.26
N LYS A 5 12.27 -4.08 -11.56
CA LYS A 5 10.84 -4.31 -11.73
C LYS A 5 10.02 -3.44 -10.77
N ILE A 6 8.84 -3.04 -11.23
CA ILE A 6 7.86 -2.28 -10.45
C ILE A 6 6.63 -3.16 -10.24
N SER A 7 6.27 -3.43 -8.99
CA SER A 7 5.05 -4.16 -8.66
C SER A 7 4.10 -3.30 -7.83
N ILE A 8 2.79 -3.32 -8.17
CA ILE A 8 1.72 -2.76 -7.33
C ILE A 8 1.11 -3.91 -6.54
N ASN A 9 0.92 -3.70 -5.24
CA ASN A 9 0.44 -4.70 -4.31
C ASN A 9 -0.77 -4.17 -3.54
N LEU A 10 -1.88 -4.90 -3.61
CA LEU A 10 -3.11 -4.56 -2.90
C LEU A 10 -3.75 -5.82 -2.34
N THR A 11 -4.68 -5.64 -1.43
CA THR A 11 -5.51 -6.73 -0.89
C THR A 11 -6.97 -6.29 -0.87
N THR A 12 -7.88 -7.25 -0.95
CA THR A 12 -9.32 -7.01 -0.86
C THR A 12 -10.00 -8.08 -0.02
N THR A 13 -11.26 -7.89 0.31
CA THR A 13 -12.12 -8.87 0.96
C THR A 13 -13.14 -9.42 -0.03
N SER A 14 -13.77 -10.53 0.31
CA SER A 14 -14.83 -11.15 -0.50
C SER A 14 -15.98 -10.19 -0.84
N GLU A 15 -16.35 -9.31 0.10
CA GLU A 15 -17.44 -8.34 -0.10
C GLU A 15 -17.05 -7.15 -0.97
N ARG A 16 -15.74 -6.92 -1.16
CA ARG A 16 -15.22 -5.75 -1.88
C ARG A 16 -14.64 -6.10 -3.25
N LEU A 17 -14.79 -7.34 -3.71
CA LEU A 17 -14.22 -7.81 -4.98
C LEU A 17 -14.63 -6.96 -6.18
N ASP A 18 -15.92 -6.62 -6.29
CA ASP A 18 -16.42 -5.81 -7.40
C ASP A 18 -15.86 -4.38 -7.35
N LEU A 19 -15.79 -3.81 -6.15
CA LEU A 19 -15.18 -2.50 -5.92
C LEU A 19 -13.71 -2.50 -6.31
N CYS A 20 -12.97 -3.52 -5.87
CA CYS A 20 -11.56 -3.71 -6.17
C CYS A 20 -11.28 -3.79 -7.67
N SER A 21 -12.21 -4.32 -8.46
CA SER A 21 -12.06 -4.37 -9.93
C SER A 21 -11.89 -2.98 -10.55
N ALA A 22 -12.58 -1.96 -10.04
CA ALA A 22 -12.45 -0.58 -10.50
C ALA A 22 -11.07 0.00 -10.12
N THR A 23 -10.57 -0.31 -8.93
CA THR A 23 -9.22 0.08 -8.51
C THR A 23 -8.15 -0.57 -9.42
N ILE A 24 -8.26 -1.88 -9.68
CA ILE A 24 -7.33 -2.59 -10.56
C ILE A 24 -7.39 -2.04 -11.98
N TRP A 25 -8.58 -1.74 -12.49
CA TRP A 25 -8.72 -1.07 -13.79
C TRP A 25 -7.93 0.24 -13.84
N SER A 26 -7.96 1.02 -12.77
CA SER A 26 -7.17 2.26 -12.69
C SER A 26 -5.66 2.02 -12.72
N PHE A 27 -5.16 0.91 -12.15
CA PHE A 27 -3.75 0.53 -12.24
C PHE A 27 -3.33 0.06 -13.63
N ILE A 28 -4.19 -0.67 -14.33
CA ILE A 28 -3.94 -1.12 -15.71
C ILE A 28 -3.79 0.07 -16.65
N ASN A 29 -4.50 1.17 -16.38
CA ASN A 29 -4.53 2.38 -17.21
C ASN A 29 -3.52 3.45 -16.78
N GLN A 30 -2.51 3.12 -15.98
CA GLN A 30 -1.45 4.07 -15.64
C GLN A 30 -0.61 4.46 -16.85
N SER A 31 -0.09 5.70 -16.88
CA SER A 31 0.87 6.17 -17.91
C SER A 31 2.18 5.40 -17.87
N LEU A 32 2.62 5.05 -16.67
CA LEU A 32 3.74 4.15 -16.42
C LEU A 32 3.19 2.76 -16.10
N THR A 33 3.34 1.82 -17.04
CA THR A 33 2.87 0.44 -16.83
C THR A 33 3.74 -0.27 -15.80
N PRO A 34 3.17 -0.84 -14.72
CA PRO A 34 3.93 -1.68 -13.79
C PRO A 34 4.24 -3.05 -14.43
N ASP A 35 5.28 -3.74 -13.94
CA ASP A 35 5.62 -5.10 -14.37
C ASP A 35 4.64 -6.15 -13.81
N ALA A 36 4.02 -5.87 -12.68
CA ALA A 36 3.00 -6.72 -12.07
C ALA A 36 2.02 -5.91 -11.20
N ILE A 37 0.77 -6.36 -11.17
CA ILE A 37 -0.24 -5.98 -10.19
C ILE A 37 -0.58 -7.25 -9.41
N ASN A 38 -0.22 -7.32 -8.14
CA ASN A 38 -0.47 -8.46 -7.27
C ASN A 38 -1.69 -8.18 -6.39
N LEU A 39 -2.77 -8.92 -6.61
CA LEU A 39 -3.94 -8.94 -5.74
C LEU A 39 -3.76 -10.09 -4.72
N TRP A 40 -3.41 -9.73 -3.49
CA TRP A 40 -3.19 -10.68 -2.41
C TRP A 40 -4.50 -10.98 -1.69
N VAL A 41 -4.92 -12.23 -1.70
CA VAL A 41 -6.17 -12.70 -1.12
C VAL A 41 -5.97 -13.94 -0.27
N SER A 42 -7.00 -14.36 0.46
CA SER A 42 -7.00 -15.62 1.20
C SER A 42 -8.25 -16.43 0.90
N ARG A 43 -8.13 -17.75 1.00
CA ARG A 43 -9.27 -18.66 0.95
C ARG A 43 -9.97 -18.80 2.30
N THR A 44 -9.28 -18.48 3.39
CA THR A 44 -9.81 -18.60 4.74
C THR A 44 -10.42 -17.30 5.23
N SER A 45 -11.45 -17.41 6.06
CA SER A 45 -12.09 -16.23 6.67
C SER A 45 -11.22 -15.63 7.77
N PHE A 46 -11.25 -14.28 7.89
CA PHE A 46 -10.66 -13.55 9.00
C PHE A 46 -11.32 -12.16 9.11
N MET A 47 -11.75 -11.76 10.29
CA MET A 47 -12.50 -10.52 10.52
C MET A 47 -13.76 -10.44 9.64
N ALA A 48 -13.90 -9.35 8.86
CA ALA A 48 -15.01 -9.15 7.92
C ALA A 48 -14.80 -9.84 6.56
N ASP A 49 -13.68 -10.54 6.36
CA ASP A 49 -13.38 -11.22 5.10
C ASP A 49 -13.80 -12.70 5.20
N ASN A 50 -14.74 -13.12 4.37
CA ASN A 50 -15.20 -14.52 4.32
C ASN A 50 -14.25 -15.44 3.53
N GLY A 51 -13.18 -14.88 2.97
CA GLY A 51 -12.29 -15.57 2.06
C GLY A 51 -12.79 -15.56 0.61
N ILE A 52 -11.88 -15.80 -0.32
CA ILE A 52 -12.14 -15.81 -1.77
C ILE A 52 -11.68 -17.16 -2.30
N GLU A 53 -12.63 -18.08 -2.53
CA GLU A 53 -12.33 -19.43 -3.02
C GLU A 53 -12.20 -19.46 -4.55
N ILE A 54 -13.05 -18.70 -5.24
CA ILE A 54 -13.16 -18.68 -6.69
C ILE A 54 -12.56 -17.40 -7.22
N GLU A 55 -11.67 -17.55 -8.18
CA GLU A 55 -11.09 -16.40 -8.87
C GLU A 55 -12.16 -15.67 -9.69
N PRO A 56 -12.29 -14.33 -9.53
CA PRO A 56 -13.27 -13.55 -10.30
C PRO A 56 -12.97 -13.55 -11.80
N ASP A 57 -13.99 -13.66 -12.62
CA ASP A 57 -13.87 -13.71 -14.09
C ASP A 57 -13.17 -12.47 -14.67
N TRP A 58 -13.32 -11.30 -14.04
CA TRP A 58 -12.69 -10.07 -14.51
C TRP A 58 -11.16 -10.11 -14.45
N ILE A 59 -10.53 -11.00 -13.65
CA ILE A 59 -9.07 -11.21 -13.66
C ILE A 59 -8.61 -11.65 -15.06
N SER A 60 -9.25 -12.69 -15.60
CA SER A 60 -8.94 -13.20 -16.95
C SER A 60 -9.26 -12.16 -18.03
N TYR A 61 -10.34 -11.41 -17.86
CA TYR A 61 -10.73 -10.35 -18.76
C TYR A 61 -9.69 -9.22 -18.84
N PHE A 62 -9.23 -8.73 -17.69
CA PHE A 62 -8.21 -7.68 -17.62
C PHE A 62 -6.87 -8.14 -18.19
N ASN A 63 -6.48 -9.38 -17.97
CA ASN A 63 -5.25 -9.93 -18.49
C ASN A 63 -5.20 -10.08 -20.03
N LYS A 64 -6.33 -9.96 -20.72
CA LYS A 64 -6.34 -9.86 -22.19
C LYS A 64 -5.68 -8.57 -22.69
N PHE A 65 -5.58 -7.53 -21.85
CA PHE A 65 -4.96 -6.26 -22.26
C PHE A 65 -3.44 -6.29 -22.13
N ASN A 66 -2.86 -6.83 -21.02
CA ASN A 66 -1.41 -6.80 -20.82
C ASN A 66 -0.84 -7.89 -19.89
N ASN A 67 -1.64 -8.83 -19.42
CA ASN A 67 -1.23 -10.00 -18.61
C ASN A 67 -0.32 -9.70 -17.40
N ILE A 68 -0.53 -8.57 -16.73
CA ILE A 68 0.27 -8.15 -15.55
C ILE A 68 -0.45 -8.36 -14.21
N LEU A 69 -1.76 -8.63 -14.23
CA LEU A 69 -2.56 -8.86 -13.03
C LEU A 69 -2.40 -10.30 -12.55
N LYS A 70 -2.05 -10.48 -11.28
CA LYS A 70 -1.86 -11.78 -10.64
C LYS A 70 -2.66 -11.85 -9.36
N ILE A 71 -3.52 -12.85 -9.23
CA ILE A 71 -4.11 -13.20 -7.94
C ILE A 71 -3.13 -14.08 -7.14
N ARG A 72 -2.94 -13.76 -5.88
CA ARG A 72 -1.98 -14.41 -4.98
C ARG A 72 -2.69 -14.86 -3.71
N TYR A 73 -2.73 -16.17 -3.49
CA TYR A 73 -3.35 -16.76 -2.30
C TYR A 73 -2.33 -16.92 -1.18
N VAL A 74 -2.64 -16.34 -0.02
CA VAL A 74 -1.80 -16.38 1.20
C VAL A 74 -2.67 -16.59 2.43
N ASP A 75 -2.03 -16.85 3.57
CA ASP A 75 -2.70 -16.88 4.87
C ASP A 75 -3.42 -15.56 5.15
N ASN A 76 -4.61 -15.65 5.76
CA ASN A 76 -5.39 -14.45 6.04
C ASN A 76 -4.78 -13.66 7.21
N THR A 77 -4.09 -12.60 6.88
CA THR A 77 -3.54 -11.62 7.82
C THR A 77 -4.25 -10.26 7.72
N GLY A 78 -5.47 -10.26 7.18
CA GLY A 78 -6.25 -9.05 6.98
C GLY A 78 -5.56 -8.05 6.04
N PRO A 79 -5.53 -6.74 6.39
CA PRO A 79 -4.99 -5.71 5.52
C PRO A 79 -3.47 -5.82 5.28
N TYR A 80 -2.76 -6.61 6.08
CA TYR A 80 -1.31 -6.82 5.93
C TYR A 80 -0.93 -7.65 4.70
N ARG A 81 -1.87 -8.33 4.06
CA ARG A 81 -1.64 -9.11 2.84
C ARG A 81 -1.06 -8.26 1.69
N LYS A 82 -1.36 -6.98 1.62
CA LYS A 82 -0.80 -6.08 0.59
C LYS A 82 0.69 -5.77 0.78
N PHE A 83 1.26 -6.05 1.96
CA PHE A 83 2.61 -5.62 2.33
C PHE A 83 3.53 -6.77 2.77
N MET A 84 3.11 -7.62 3.72
CA MET A 84 4.01 -8.62 4.31
C MET A 84 4.45 -9.71 3.32
N PRO A 85 3.56 -10.31 2.50
CA PRO A 85 3.95 -11.37 1.57
C PRO A 85 4.96 -10.89 0.52
N ILE A 86 4.78 -9.70 -0.05
CA ILE A 86 5.71 -9.20 -1.06
C ILE A 86 7.10 -8.94 -0.50
N LEU A 87 7.23 -8.55 0.77
CA LEU A 87 8.53 -8.43 1.44
C LEU A 87 9.24 -9.78 1.56
N GLN A 88 8.49 -10.85 1.83
CA GLN A 88 9.04 -12.20 1.97
C GLN A 88 9.45 -12.79 0.61
N GLU A 89 8.62 -12.59 -0.42
CA GLU A 89 8.85 -13.13 -1.76
C GLU A 89 9.91 -12.36 -2.58
N THR A 90 10.09 -11.07 -2.32
CA THR A 90 11.05 -10.25 -3.08
C THR A 90 12.48 -10.70 -2.79
N THR A 91 13.18 -11.16 -3.81
CA THR A 91 14.58 -11.60 -3.75
C THR A 91 15.55 -10.53 -4.26
N VAL A 92 15.10 -9.66 -5.16
CA VAL A 92 15.90 -8.57 -5.73
C VAL A 92 15.63 -7.29 -4.92
N GLU A 93 16.61 -6.90 -4.10
CA GLU A 93 16.44 -5.76 -3.17
C GLU A 93 16.23 -4.40 -3.85
N SER A 94 16.63 -4.28 -5.13
CA SER A 94 16.45 -3.08 -5.94
C SER A 94 15.09 -2.98 -6.62
N ASP A 95 14.26 -4.04 -6.59
CA ASP A 95 12.92 -3.99 -7.16
C ASP A 95 12.06 -2.99 -6.39
N ILE A 96 11.23 -2.28 -7.14
CA ILE A 96 10.36 -1.24 -6.60
C ILE A 96 9.02 -1.85 -6.24
N ILE A 97 8.66 -1.72 -4.98
CA ILE A 97 7.41 -2.19 -4.42
C ILE A 97 6.50 -0.99 -4.19
N VAL A 98 5.28 -1.08 -4.69
CA VAL A 98 4.21 -0.12 -4.43
C VAL A 98 3.09 -0.85 -3.69
N TYR A 99 2.59 -0.30 -2.59
CA TYR A 99 1.36 -0.80 -1.99
C TYR A 99 0.27 0.27 -2.01
N ALA A 100 -0.98 -0.16 -2.10
CA ALA A 100 -2.15 0.71 -2.21
C ALA A 100 -3.41 0.02 -1.70
N ASP A 101 -4.49 0.78 -1.49
CA ASP A 101 -5.78 0.25 -1.07
C ASP A 101 -6.66 -0.14 -2.28
N ASP A 102 -7.70 -0.92 -2.02
CA ASP A 102 -8.59 -1.54 -3.02
C ASP A 102 -9.88 -0.76 -3.31
N ASP A 103 -10.10 0.36 -2.65
CA ASP A 103 -11.29 1.21 -2.72
C ASP A 103 -10.99 2.62 -3.24
N VAL A 104 -10.02 2.71 -4.14
CA VAL A 104 -9.50 4.00 -4.65
C VAL A 104 -9.34 3.93 -6.17
N ILE A 105 -9.76 4.98 -6.86
CA ILE A 105 -9.41 5.23 -8.25
C ILE A 105 -8.13 6.07 -8.28
N TYR A 106 -7.08 5.49 -8.85
CA TYR A 106 -5.79 6.14 -9.04
C TYR A 106 -5.73 6.75 -10.45
N GLY A 107 -5.60 8.07 -10.53
CA GLY A 107 -5.50 8.78 -11.81
C GLY A 107 -4.31 8.35 -12.64
N ARG A 108 -4.39 8.56 -13.94
CA ARG A 108 -3.47 8.05 -14.96
C ARG A 108 -1.97 8.29 -14.66
N TYR A 109 -1.62 9.36 -13.98
CA TYR A 109 -0.24 9.77 -13.72
C TYR A 109 0.23 9.50 -12.29
N TRP A 110 -0.61 8.87 -11.46
CA TRP A 110 -0.31 8.62 -10.05
C TRP A 110 1.00 7.83 -9.85
N LEU A 111 1.13 6.69 -10.53
CA LEU A 111 2.32 5.85 -10.41
C LEU A 111 3.56 6.55 -10.95
N GLU A 112 3.46 7.18 -12.10
CA GLU A 112 4.57 7.91 -12.73
C GLU A 112 5.11 9.00 -11.81
N LYS A 113 4.23 9.80 -11.17
CA LYS A 113 4.61 10.85 -10.22
C LYS A 113 5.35 10.28 -9.01
N LEU A 114 4.85 9.19 -8.43
CA LEU A 114 5.49 8.52 -7.29
C LEU A 114 6.87 7.96 -7.68
N ILE A 115 6.96 7.25 -8.79
CA ILE A 115 8.21 6.64 -9.27
C ILE A 115 9.24 7.71 -9.66
N THR A 116 8.82 8.77 -10.32
CA THR A 116 9.71 9.90 -10.68
C THR A 116 10.30 10.52 -9.42
N LYS A 117 9.48 10.75 -8.40
CA LYS A 117 9.96 11.27 -7.12
C LYS A 117 10.89 10.28 -6.39
N PHE A 118 10.58 8.99 -6.42
CA PHE A 118 11.43 7.95 -5.84
C PHE A 118 12.81 7.90 -6.52
N LYS A 119 12.84 7.90 -7.85
CA LYS A 119 14.08 7.92 -8.64
C LYS A 119 14.89 9.20 -8.46
N LYS A 120 14.24 10.37 -8.29
CA LYS A 120 14.91 11.64 -8.01
C LYS A 120 15.82 11.60 -6.79
N TYR A 121 15.51 10.76 -5.82
CA TYR A 121 16.29 10.57 -4.59
C TYR A 121 17.03 9.22 -4.54
N ASP A 122 17.21 8.53 -5.67
CA ASP A 122 17.88 7.22 -5.78
C ASP A 122 17.33 6.18 -4.78
N GLY A 123 16.03 6.22 -4.49
CA GLY A 123 15.42 5.32 -3.53
C GLY A 123 15.90 5.52 -2.09
N LYS A 124 16.44 6.69 -1.74
CA LYS A 124 16.89 7.02 -0.39
C LYS A 124 15.73 7.10 0.61
N TYR A 125 14.56 7.52 0.17
CA TYR A 125 13.37 7.73 0.99
C TYR A 125 12.23 6.83 0.53
N VAL A 126 11.38 6.42 1.45
CA VAL A 126 10.04 5.95 1.10
C VAL A 126 9.27 7.14 0.52
N VAL A 127 8.58 6.95 -0.60
CA VAL A 127 7.76 8.01 -1.21
C VAL A 127 6.28 7.66 -1.05
N ALA A 128 5.50 8.57 -0.51
CA ALA A 128 4.07 8.37 -0.33
C ALA A 128 3.28 9.62 -0.70
N SER A 129 2.08 9.45 -1.27
CA SER A 129 1.26 10.59 -1.64
C SER A 129 0.47 11.16 -0.46
N ARG A 130 -0.03 10.30 0.44
CA ARG A 130 -0.83 10.70 1.59
C ARG A 130 -0.15 10.29 2.89
N VAL A 131 0.31 11.28 3.63
CA VAL A 131 1.03 11.09 4.90
C VAL A 131 0.37 11.93 5.98
N ARG A 132 0.02 11.33 7.12
CA ARG A 132 -0.45 12.03 8.31
C ARG A 132 0.70 12.28 9.26
N ILE A 133 0.67 13.43 9.95
CA ILE A 133 1.67 13.83 10.93
C ILE A 133 1.10 13.63 12.31
N LYS A 134 1.75 12.79 13.13
CA LYS A 134 1.33 12.56 14.51
C LYS A 134 1.34 13.86 15.31
N LYS A 135 0.32 14.05 16.13
CA LYS A 135 0.20 15.17 17.06
C LYS A 135 0.25 14.68 18.50
N TYR A 136 0.88 15.47 19.33
CA TYR A 136 1.00 15.23 20.75
C TYR A 136 0.35 16.39 21.53
N ASN A 137 -0.24 16.08 22.67
CA ASN A 137 -0.74 17.11 23.58
C ASN A 137 0.41 17.71 24.42
N VAL A 138 0.08 18.68 25.28
CA VAL A 138 1.05 19.38 26.15
C VAL A 138 1.82 18.41 27.07
N LEU A 139 1.20 17.28 27.43
CA LEU A 139 1.80 16.22 28.25
C LEU A 139 2.58 15.19 27.43
N LYS A 140 2.89 15.50 26.16
CA LYS A 140 3.59 14.59 25.22
C LYS A 140 2.89 13.24 24.97
N LYS A 141 1.56 13.15 25.22
CA LYS A 141 0.76 11.98 24.86
C LYS A 141 0.23 12.15 23.44
N ALA A 142 0.28 11.07 22.65
CA ALA A 142 -0.28 11.06 21.32
C ALA A 142 -1.77 11.38 21.34
N GLN A 143 -2.22 12.24 20.45
CA GLN A 143 -3.63 12.57 20.27
C GLN A 143 -4.36 11.45 19.51
N SER A 144 -5.68 11.57 19.37
CA SER A 144 -6.45 10.65 18.51
C SER A 144 -6.01 10.75 17.06
N TYR A 145 -6.05 9.64 16.34
CA TYR A 145 -5.71 9.55 14.91
C TYR A 145 -6.41 10.60 14.04
N ASN A 146 -7.67 10.90 14.34
CA ASN A 146 -8.45 11.88 13.60
C ASN A 146 -7.90 13.32 13.73
N MET A 147 -7.08 13.58 14.74
CA MET A 147 -6.39 14.87 14.93
C MET A 147 -5.09 15.00 14.15
N TYR A 148 -4.65 13.95 13.47
CA TYR A 148 -3.41 13.97 12.69
C TYR A 148 -3.66 14.58 11.31
N PRO A 149 -3.15 15.79 11.02
CA PRO A 149 -3.35 16.43 9.73
C PRO A 149 -2.65 15.65 8.62
N VAL A 150 -3.24 15.65 7.44
CA VAL A 150 -2.58 15.22 6.21
C VAL A 150 -1.55 16.27 5.81
N CYS A 151 -0.34 15.83 5.50
CA CYS A 151 0.72 16.72 5.01
C CYS A 151 0.36 17.26 3.63
N SER A 152 0.24 18.58 3.51
CA SER A 152 -0.17 19.26 2.28
C SER A 152 1.00 19.83 1.46
N LYS A 153 2.23 19.52 1.84
CA LYS A 153 3.45 20.05 1.18
C LYS A 153 4.42 18.94 0.84
N ASP A 154 5.08 19.06 -0.27
CA ASP A 154 6.24 18.24 -0.63
C ASP A 154 7.36 18.48 0.38
N THR A 155 7.63 17.50 1.20
CA THR A 155 8.64 17.57 2.26
C THR A 155 9.15 16.18 2.63
N ILE A 156 10.26 16.14 3.37
CA ILE A 156 10.82 14.91 3.93
C ILE A 156 10.55 14.92 5.42
N ILE A 157 9.83 13.89 5.91
CA ILE A 157 9.46 13.72 7.31
C ILE A 157 10.29 12.57 7.88
N LYS A 158 11.03 12.82 8.95
CA LYS A 158 11.99 11.86 9.52
C LYS A 158 11.33 10.86 10.47
N SER A 159 10.36 11.30 11.24
CA SER A 159 9.67 10.52 12.28
C SER A 159 8.26 11.03 12.52
N ASP A 160 7.48 10.29 13.31
CA ASP A 160 6.12 10.66 13.69
C ASP A 160 5.17 10.84 12.50
N TYR A 161 5.36 10.05 11.47
CA TYR A 161 4.50 9.99 10.30
C TYR A 161 3.64 8.73 10.28
N ILE A 162 2.52 8.79 9.58
CA ILE A 162 1.70 7.65 9.20
C ILE A 162 1.43 7.75 7.70
N ILE A 163 1.95 6.80 6.95
CA ILE A 163 1.66 6.61 5.54
C ILE A 163 0.32 5.90 5.46
N THR A 164 -0.62 6.38 4.66
CA THR A 164 -1.92 5.73 4.47
C THR A 164 -2.00 5.03 3.13
N GLY A 165 -2.51 3.79 3.13
CA GLY A 165 -2.65 2.96 1.93
C GLY A 165 -3.49 3.60 0.83
N VAL A 166 -4.48 4.42 1.20
CA VAL A 166 -5.29 5.24 0.27
C VAL A 166 -4.44 6.06 -0.70
N GLY A 167 -3.36 6.67 -0.21
CA GLY A 167 -2.45 7.44 -1.07
C GLY A 167 -1.50 6.57 -1.88
N GLY A 168 -1.22 5.38 -1.39
CA GLY A 168 -0.16 4.51 -1.86
C GLY A 168 1.23 4.97 -1.48
N ALA A 169 2.17 4.02 -1.47
CA ALA A 169 3.58 4.30 -1.18
C ALA A 169 4.51 3.42 -2.00
N VAL A 170 5.69 3.97 -2.28
CA VAL A 170 6.77 3.36 -3.08
C VAL A 170 8.00 3.19 -2.21
N PHE A 171 8.58 2.00 -2.26
CA PHE A 171 9.78 1.65 -1.51
C PHE A 171 10.53 0.48 -2.16
N GLN A 172 11.67 0.10 -1.58
CA GLN A 172 12.43 -1.10 -1.91
C GLN A 172 12.61 -1.96 -0.66
N LYS A 173 12.73 -3.28 -0.82
CA LYS A 173 12.90 -4.21 0.32
C LYS A 173 14.05 -3.81 1.24
N ARG A 174 15.18 -3.34 0.70
CA ARG A 174 16.34 -2.86 1.46
C ARG A 174 16.04 -1.74 2.45
N GLN A 175 14.90 -1.06 2.31
CA GLN A 175 14.45 -0.02 3.24
C GLN A 175 13.76 -0.59 4.48
N ILE A 176 13.56 -1.91 4.55
CA ILE A 176 13.07 -2.58 5.74
C ILE A 176 14.18 -3.47 6.31
N ARG A 177 14.50 -3.30 7.57
CA ARG A 177 15.47 -4.15 8.28
C ARG A 177 14.98 -5.60 8.29
N ASN A 178 15.87 -6.53 7.94
CA ASN A 178 15.54 -7.95 7.81
C ASN A 178 15.01 -8.57 9.12
N ASP A 179 15.52 -8.13 10.27
CA ASP A 179 15.05 -8.59 11.58
C ASP A 179 13.62 -8.17 11.92
N LEU A 180 13.07 -7.19 11.21
CA LEU A 180 11.69 -6.70 11.39
C LEU A 180 10.69 -7.40 10.46
N ILE A 181 11.13 -8.00 9.34
CA ILE A 181 10.25 -8.63 8.35
C ILE A 181 9.53 -9.86 8.92
N GLY A 182 10.18 -10.62 9.81
CA GLY A 182 9.63 -11.83 10.44
C GLY A 182 8.73 -11.59 11.66
N ILE A 183 8.54 -10.34 12.08
CA ILE A 183 7.78 -10.03 13.30
C ILE A 183 6.28 -10.08 13.03
N ASN A 184 5.60 -11.12 13.55
CA ASN A 184 4.16 -11.33 13.38
C ASN A 184 3.29 -10.72 14.49
N LYS A 185 3.88 -9.94 15.39
CA LYS A 185 3.15 -9.32 16.53
C LYS A 185 2.06 -8.32 16.11
N TYR A 186 2.06 -7.86 14.86
CA TYR A 186 0.98 -7.01 14.34
C TYR A 186 -0.39 -7.68 14.44
N LYS A 187 -0.45 -9.02 14.36
CA LYS A 187 -1.70 -9.78 14.50
C LYS A 187 -2.36 -9.60 15.87
N GLU A 188 -1.56 -9.36 16.89
CA GLU A 188 -2.00 -9.19 18.28
C GLU A 188 -2.14 -7.70 18.65
N ILE A 189 -1.19 -6.86 18.23
CA ILE A 189 -1.09 -5.46 18.68
C ILE A 189 -2.01 -4.54 17.89
N CYS A 190 -2.05 -4.68 16.56
CA CYS A 190 -2.84 -3.80 15.69
C CYS A 190 -3.42 -4.53 14.47
N PRO A 191 -4.27 -5.55 14.67
CA PRO A 191 -4.73 -6.43 13.60
C PRO A 191 -5.51 -5.72 12.48
N ARG A 192 -6.05 -4.52 12.74
CA ARG A 192 -6.89 -3.76 11.81
C ARG A 192 -6.23 -2.51 11.23
N THR A 193 -5.06 -2.10 11.74
CA THR A 193 -4.45 -0.80 11.42
C THR A 193 -3.05 -1.00 10.85
N ASP A 194 -2.99 -1.59 9.67
CA ASP A 194 -1.76 -1.86 8.95
C ASP A 194 -0.94 -0.59 8.66
N ASP A 195 -1.57 0.53 8.36
CA ASP A 195 -0.92 1.82 8.14
C ASP A 195 0.00 2.22 9.30
N LEU A 196 -0.46 2.01 10.54
CA LEU A 196 0.34 2.30 11.74
C LEU A 196 1.56 1.39 11.86
N TRP A 197 1.36 0.09 11.65
CA TRP A 197 2.43 -0.89 11.74
C TRP A 197 3.45 -0.71 10.63
N ILE A 198 3.00 -0.58 9.38
CA ILE A 198 3.86 -0.40 8.21
C ILE A 198 4.69 0.88 8.36
N SER A 199 4.06 1.99 8.76
CA SER A 199 4.78 3.24 9.02
C SER A 199 5.82 3.07 10.12
N LYS A 200 5.50 2.30 11.18
CA LYS A 200 6.45 2.04 12.26
C LYS A 200 7.60 1.13 11.84
N LEU A 201 7.38 0.17 10.93
CA LEU A 201 8.45 -0.63 10.35
C LEU A 201 9.44 0.24 9.58
N PHE A 202 8.97 1.17 8.75
CA PHE A 202 9.85 2.12 8.06
C PHE A 202 10.63 3.00 9.04
N GLU A 203 9.95 3.55 10.05
CA GLU A 203 10.57 4.41 11.05
C GLU A 203 11.65 3.67 11.86
N LEU A 204 11.37 2.44 12.33
CA LEU A 204 12.32 1.59 13.05
C LEU A 204 13.50 1.14 12.17
N SER A 205 13.29 1.10 10.85
CA SER A 205 14.34 0.83 9.87
C SER A 205 15.18 2.08 9.54
N GLY A 206 14.90 3.22 10.19
CA GLY A 206 15.64 4.46 9.99
C GLY A 206 15.22 5.26 8.75
N ASN A 207 14.08 4.93 8.13
CA ASN A 207 13.65 5.63 6.92
C ASN A 207 12.87 6.91 7.25
N SER A 208 13.10 7.90 6.40
CA SER A 208 12.25 9.07 6.28
C SER A 208 11.27 8.87 5.13
N VAL A 209 10.10 9.51 5.20
CA VAL A 209 9.13 9.54 4.10
C VAL A 209 9.22 10.87 3.35
N CYS A 210 9.30 10.80 2.03
CA CYS A 210 9.18 11.94 1.13
C CYS A 210 7.73 12.02 0.63
N VAL A 211 7.06 13.11 0.95
CA VAL A 211 5.66 13.33 0.55
C VAL A 211 5.60 13.74 -0.92
N CYS A 212 4.68 13.13 -1.69
CA CYS A 212 4.41 13.43 -3.09
C CYS A 212 2.98 13.97 -3.25
N THR A 213 2.78 15.27 -3.00
CA THR A 213 1.44 15.88 -3.04
C THR A 213 0.84 15.89 -4.44
N GLU A 214 1.66 15.95 -5.48
CA GLU A 214 1.19 15.86 -6.87
C GLU A 214 0.48 14.54 -7.18
N ALA A 215 0.99 13.43 -6.63
CA ALA A 215 0.34 12.13 -6.79
C ALA A 215 -0.97 12.04 -5.99
N LEU A 216 -1.09 12.74 -4.85
CA LEU A 216 -2.32 12.79 -4.08
C LEU A 216 -3.48 13.43 -4.86
N ASN A 217 -3.20 14.37 -5.76
CA ASN A 217 -4.22 14.99 -6.62
C ASN A 217 -4.88 13.98 -7.58
N ASP A 218 -4.23 12.85 -7.82
CA ASP A 218 -4.73 11.75 -8.67
C ASP A 218 -5.41 10.64 -7.86
N VAL A 219 -5.68 10.84 -6.56
CA VAL A 219 -6.31 9.86 -5.68
C VAL A 219 -7.77 10.23 -5.45
N ARG A 220 -8.69 9.29 -5.70
CA ARG A 220 -10.13 9.46 -5.47
C ARG A 220 -10.67 8.23 -4.74
N GLU A 221 -11.03 8.41 -3.47
CA GLU A 221 -11.65 7.35 -2.67
C GLU A 221 -13.04 7.03 -3.24
N ILE A 222 -13.35 5.74 -3.39
CA ILE A 222 -14.68 5.29 -3.81
C ILE A 222 -15.56 5.27 -2.57
N GLN A 223 -16.65 6.04 -2.59
CA GLN A 223 -17.62 6.03 -1.50
C GLN A 223 -18.42 4.73 -1.53
N HIS A 224 -18.38 3.96 -0.47
CA HIS A 224 -19.20 2.77 -0.30
C HIS A 224 -19.85 2.75 1.10
N ALA A 225 -21.11 2.27 1.14
CA ALA A 225 -21.90 2.27 2.37
C ALA A 225 -21.56 1.11 3.33
N SER A 226 -20.79 0.12 2.88
CA SER A 226 -20.50 -1.09 3.63
C SER A 226 -19.11 -1.07 4.25
N ASN A 227 -19.08 -1.25 5.57
CA ASN A 227 -17.95 -1.74 6.36
C ASN A 227 -16.55 -1.26 5.93
N SER A 228 -16.30 0.05 6.02
CA SER A 228 -14.92 0.49 6.13
C SER A 228 -14.38 -0.03 7.47
N LEU A 229 -13.12 -0.50 7.49
CA LEU A 229 -12.43 -0.89 8.72
C LEU A 229 -12.35 0.26 9.76
N ASN A 230 -12.89 1.43 9.42
CA ASN A 230 -12.94 2.66 10.22
C ASN A 230 -14.34 2.93 10.82
N SER A 231 -15.32 2.05 10.66
CA SER A 231 -16.64 2.17 11.30
C SER A 231 -16.72 1.36 12.59
#